data_cc1d6460644e1c1b1be48d174f3efe5b
#
_entry.id   cc1d6460644e1c1b1be48d174f3efe5b
#
_cell.length_a   1.000
_cell.length_b   1.000
_cell.length_c   1.000
_cell.angle_alpha   90.00
_cell.angle_beta   90.00
_cell.angle_gamma   90.00
#
_symmetry.space_group_name_H-M   'P 1'
#
loop_
_entity.id
_entity.type
_entity.pdbx_description
1 polymer ?
#
loop_
_entity_poly.entity_id
_entity_poly.type
_entity_poly.pdbx_seq_one_letter_code
_entity_poly.pdbx_strand_id
1 'polypeptide(L)'
;MKTKAIICAFALLTLASCNEENLDQSIILQDEPVELTVSLPSVRTKVSEKNSPGTPNAVNTLQVFVFDDSDNLEAHDMADAESIVLSCRPGSKKVVTLVNAPELTDVRTYTQLAETRSLLTDNTIDSMVMVGEKDIELSATSSITVPVSRLASKIVLRQVVNNFKFKSDQEAAFTITGIYLLNVVGEKGYLSESQPELWYNRMELDTEDAPAFTYEQLSNNITIPYNGTYTADKYYYCYPNTTKSDSSGKNWSERYTRLVVEATLDGEVMYYPVSLPEVLPNSAYEISLKVTRHGSPDPDVPVSGVAAEFTIDVQDWIQRDRIEETI
;
A
#
# COMPACT_ATOMS: atom_id res chain seq x y z
N MET A 1 75.60 6.10 -75.26
CA MET A 1 74.77 7.20 -75.82
C MET A 1 73.72 7.63 -74.80
N LYS A 2 73.78 8.91 -74.46
CA LYS A 2 72.84 9.74 -73.68
C LYS A 2 72.56 9.32 -72.21
N THR A 3 73.41 9.88 -71.37
CA THR A 3 73.25 10.18 -69.95
C THR A 3 72.04 11.06 -69.68
N LYS A 4 71.21 10.76 -68.70
CA LYS A 4 70.31 11.72 -68.06
C LYS A 4 70.51 11.71 -66.54
N ALA A 5 70.94 12.84 -66.05
CA ALA A 5 71.09 13.15 -64.65
C ALA A 5 69.72 13.26 -63.95
N ILE A 6 69.61 12.69 -62.76
CA ILE A 6 68.46 12.91 -61.89
C ILE A 6 68.96 13.71 -60.68
N ILE A 7 68.36 14.90 -60.56
CA ILE A 7 68.57 15.86 -59.47
C ILE A 7 67.75 15.34 -58.24
N CYS A 8 68.43 15.04 -57.14
CA CYS A 8 67.79 14.81 -55.86
C CYS A 8 67.41 16.12 -55.20
N ALA A 9 66.12 16.36 -55.04
CA ALA A 9 65.60 17.43 -54.21
C ALA A 9 65.42 16.89 -52.76
N PHE A 10 66.17 17.45 -51.82
CA PHE A 10 66.03 17.26 -50.43
C PHE A 10 64.75 18.03 -49.93
N ALA A 11 63.72 17.32 -49.54
CA ALA A 11 62.59 17.92 -48.85
C ALA A 11 62.85 17.88 -47.34
N LEU A 12 63.01 19.03 -46.71
CA LEU A 12 62.98 19.12 -45.22
C LEU A 12 61.58 18.83 -44.76
N LEU A 13 61.43 17.71 -44.02
CA LEU A 13 60.23 17.49 -43.20
C LEU A 13 60.37 18.26 -41.87
N THR A 14 59.59 19.29 -41.70
CA THR A 14 59.32 19.89 -40.39
C THR A 14 58.45 18.96 -39.59
N LEU A 15 58.94 18.42 -38.50
CA LEU A 15 58.15 17.73 -37.48
C LEU A 15 57.25 18.73 -36.79
N ALA A 16 55.97 18.72 -37.15
CA ALA A 16 54.95 19.36 -36.34
C ALA A 16 54.79 18.49 -35.06
N SER A 17 55.22 19.03 -33.95
CA SER A 17 54.87 18.50 -32.63
C SER A 17 53.36 18.62 -32.45
N CYS A 18 52.65 17.50 -32.50
CA CYS A 18 51.32 17.45 -31.95
C CYS A 18 51.43 17.65 -30.44
N ASN A 19 50.93 18.75 -29.95
CA ASN A 19 50.50 18.87 -28.56
C ASN A 19 49.49 17.74 -28.30
N GLU A 20 49.84 16.82 -27.45
CA GLU A 20 48.82 16.00 -26.76
C GLU A 20 47.98 16.99 -25.97
N GLU A 21 46.81 17.31 -26.49
CA GLU A 21 45.73 17.87 -25.68
C GLU A 21 45.52 16.84 -24.55
N ASN A 22 45.79 17.28 -23.33
CA ASN A 22 45.30 16.60 -22.15
C ASN A 22 43.79 16.51 -22.31
N LEU A 23 43.32 15.41 -22.87
CA LEU A 23 41.93 14.99 -22.72
C LEU A 23 41.70 14.95 -21.21
N ASP A 24 40.82 15.83 -20.77
CA ASP A 24 40.50 16.06 -19.40
C ASP A 24 40.08 14.72 -18.79
N GLN A 25 40.97 14.09 -18.00
CA GLN A 25 40.67 12.82 -17.31
C GLN A 25 39.45 12.95 -16.40
N SER A 26 38.99 14.18 -16.14
CA SER A 26 37.76 14.44 -15.39
C SER A 26 36.49 13.99 -16.12
N ILE A 27 36.50 13.98 -17.47
CA ILE A 27 35.33 13.57 -18.29
C ILE A 27 35.20 12.02 -18.32
N ILE A 28 36.33 11.31 -18.25
CA ILE A 28 36.32 9.84 -18.33
C ILE A 28 35.91 9.23 -17.00
N LEU A 29 36.15 9.92 -15.87
CA LEU A 29 35.80 9.44 -14.54
C LEU A 29 34.30 9.61 -14.19
N GLN A 30 33.54 10.40 -14.96
CA GLN A 30 32.12 10.65 -14.72
C GLN A 30 31.20 9.54 -15.22
N ASP A 31 31.69 8.58 -15.99
CA ASP A 31 30.84 7.55 -16.61
C ASP A 31 31.09 6.12 -16.03
N GLU A 32 32.06 5.98 -15.11
CA GLU A 32 32.29 4.70 -14.46
C GLU A 32 31.18 4.40 -13.45
N PRO A 33 30.58 3.21 -13.49
CA PRO A 33 29.56 2.81 -12.53
C PRO A 33 30.10 2.84 -11.10
N VAL A 34 29.29 3.30 -10.18
CA VAL A 34 29.55 3.32 -8.74
C VAL A 34 28.54 2.43 -8.01
N GLU A 35 28.90 1.97 -6.82
CA GLU A 35 28.01 1.14 -6.02
C GLU A 35 27.02 2.04 -5.23
N LEU A 36 25.73 1.73 -5.34
CA LEU A 36 24.66 2.29 -4.54
C LEU A 36 24.10 1.20 -3.62
N THR A 37 24.34 1.34 -2.32
CA THR A 37 23.67 0.50 -1.32
C THR A 37 22.36 1.17 -0.92
N VAL A 38 21.25 0.48 -1.16
CA VAL A 38 19.89 0.91 -0.76
C VAL A 38 19.44 0.02 0.40
N SER A 39 19.08 0.63 1.51
CA SER A 39 18.60 -0.07 2.71
C SER A 39 17.27 0.50 3.19
N LEU A 40 16.50 -0.34 3.87
CA LEU A 40 15.33 0.11 4.62
C LEU A 40 15.76 0.72 5.95
N PRO A 41 14.95 1.62 6.55
CA PRO A 41 15.17 2.04 7.93
C PRO A 41 15.22 0.82 8.82
N SER A 42 16.18 0.76 9.77
CA SER A 42 16.17 -0.30 10.77
C SER A 42 14.88 -0.18 11.59
N VAL A 43 13.90 -1.00 11.26
CA VAL A 43 12.68 -1.12 12.05
C VAL A 43 13.08 -1.79 13.35
N ARG A 44 13.29 -1.03 14.41
CA ARG A 44 13.34 -1.61 15.75
C ARG A 44 11.93 -2.09 16.07
N THR A 45 11.65 -3.34 15.73
CA THR A 45 10.47 -4.05 16.17
C THR A 45 10.53 -4.22 17.69
N LYS A 46 10.10 -3.21 18.42
CA LYS A 46 9.70 -3.35 19.82
C LYS A 46 8.23 -3.05 19.91
N VAL A 47 7.52 -4.09 20.24
CA VAL A 47 6.14 -4.22 20.69
C VAL A 47 5.30 -4.99 19.67
N SER A 48 5.10 -6.25 19.97
CA SER A 48 3.95 -7.04 19.55
C SER A 48 2.69 -6.20 19.81
N GLU A 49 1.97 -5.85 18.75
CA GLU A 49 0.58 -5.40 18.91
C GLU A 49 -0.13 -6.48 19.72
N LYS A 50 -0.57 -6.14 20.90
CA LYS A 50 -1.06 -7.08 21.93
C LYS A 50 -2.24 -7.94 21.47
N ASN A 51 -2.79 -7.69 20.25
CA ASN A 51 -3.97 -8.34 19.70
C ASN A 51 -3.95 -8.49 18.16
N SER A 52 -2.80 -8.40 17.48
CA SER A 52 -2.74 -8.74 16.06
C SER A 52 -1.93 -10.02 15.89
N PRO A 53 -2.51 -11.10 15.40
CA PRO A 53 -1.72 -12.23 14.94
C PRO A 53 -0.85 -11.78 13.76
N GLY A 54 0.41 -12.17 13.71
CA GLY A 54 1.33 -11.88 12.63
C GLY A 54 2.24 -10.66 12.84
N THR A 55 3.10 -10.42 11.88
CA THR A 55 4.11 -9.37 11.89
C THR A 55 3.90 -8.42 10.68
N PRO A 56 2.95 -7.47 10.74
CA PRO A 56 2.59 -6.65 9.59
C PRO A 56 3.73 -5.74 9.05
N ASN A 57 4.87 -5.71 9.74
CA ASN A 57 6.08 -5.01 9.32
C ASN A 57 7.19 -5.96 8.85
N ALA A 58 6.91 -7.26 8.70
CA ALA A 58 7.91 -8.19 8.22
C ALA A 58 8.38 -7.78 6.82
N VAL A 59 9.69 -7.79 6.62
CA VAL A 59 10.33 -7.65 5.32
C VAL A 59 10.72 -9.04 4.88
N ASN A 60 9.96 -9.62 3.95
CA ASN A 60 10.25 -10.92 3.38
C ASN A 60 11.06 -10.77 2.09
N THR A 61 10.72 -9.76 1.29
CA THR A 61 11.41 -9.45 0.04
C THR A 61 11.58 -7.94 -0.11
N LEU A 62 12.68 -7.53 -0.73
CA LEU A 62 12.96 -6.15 -1.11
C LEU A 62 13.27 -6.12 -2.60
N GLN A 63 12.60 -5.27 -3.37
CA GLN A 63 12.96 -4.90 -4.74
C GLN A 63 13.39 -3.44 -4.76
N VAL A 64 14.47 -3.16 -5.46
CA VAL A 64 14.98 -1.80 -5.64
C VAL A 64 15.07 -1.49 -7.13
N PHE A 65 14.46 -0.38 -7.53
CA PHE A 65 14.51 0.16 -8.88
C PHE A 65 15.24 1.51 -8.83
N VAL A 66 16.20 1.70 -9.73
CA VAL A 66 16.92 2.96 -9.90
C VAL A 66 16.66 3.47 -11.30
N PHE A 67 16.07 4.66 -11.38
CA PHE A 67 15.77 5.33 -12.65
C PHE A 67 16.70 6.54 -12.85
N ASP A 68 17.07 6.78 -14.10
CA ASP A 68 17.82 7.96 -14.50
C ASP A 68 16.91 9.21 -14.60
N ASP A 69 17.51 10.36 -14.92
CA ASP A 69 16.81 11.64 -15.10
C ASP A 69 15.88 11.69 -16.32
N SER A 70 15.98 10.69 -17.19
CA SER A 70 15.15 10.50 -18.40
C SER A 70 14.04 9.47 -18.21
N ASP A 71 13.71 9.11 -16.97
CA ASP A 71 12.66 8.14 -16.61
C ASP A 71 13.01 6.67 -16.94
N ASN A 72 14.22 6.35 -17.41
CA ASN A 72 14.57 4.98 -17.78
C ASN A 72 15.10 4.19 -16.57
N LEU A 73 14.74 2.91 -16.53
CA LEU A 73 15.30 1.97 -15.55
C LEU A 73 16.79 1.74 -15.85
N GLU A 74 17.65 2.10 -14.91
CA GLU A 74 19.08 1.89 -15.00
C GLU A 74 19.52 0.61 -14.29
N ALA A 75 18.98 0.36 -13.09
CA ALA A 75 19.30 -0.83 -12.32
C ALA A 75 18.07 -1.33 -11.56
N HIS A 76 17.99 -2.65 -11.42
CA HIS A 76 16.96 -3.33 -10.63
C HIS A 76 17.57 -4.61 -10.03
N ASP A 77 17.20 -4.88 -8.80
CA ASP A 77 17.49 -6.16 -8.13
C ASP A 77 16.44 -6.47 -7.08
N MET A 78 16.32 -7.75 -6.73
CA MET A 78 15.42 -8.26 -5.71
C MET A 78 16.16 -9.25 -4.80
N ALA A 79 15.92 -9.15 -3.50
CA ALA A 79 16.52 -10.06 -2.51
C ALA A 79 15.59 -10.26 -1.29
N ASP A 80 15.79 -11.39 -0.61
CA ASP A 80 15.21 -11.67 0.72
C ASP A 80 16.11 -11.02 1.79
N ALA A 81 16.20 -9.69 1.75
CA ALA A 81 17.08 -8.88 2.58
C ALA A 81 16.50 -7.49 2.84
N GLU A 82 17.06 -6.78 3.83
CA GLU A 82 16.69 -5.38 4.13
C GLU A 82 17.59 -4.36 3.40
N SER A 83 18.52 -4.82 2.57
CA SER A 83 19.40 -3.98 1.76
C SER A 83 19.86 -4.68 0.48
N ILE A 84 20.05 -3.89 -0.58
CA ILE A 84 20.53 -4.31 -1.89
C ILE A 84 21.64 -3.38 -2.33
N VAL A 85 22.65 -3.92 -3.03
CA VAL A 85 23.74 -3.16 -3.65
C VAL A 85 23.57 -3.21 -5.16
N LEU A 86 23.51 -2.04 -5.78
CA LEU A 86 23.32 -1.85 -7.22
C LEU A 86 24.51 -1.10 -7.81
N SER A 87 24.82 -1.40 -9.07
CA SER A 87 25.81 -0.67 -9.85
C SER A 87 25.09 0.36 -10.75
N CYS A 88 25.35 1.64 -10.51
CA CYS A 88 24.70 2.74 -11.20
C CYS A 88 25.72 3.75 -11.71
N ARG A 89 25.40 4.50 -12.76
CA ARG A 89 26.21 5.62 -13.19
C ARG A 89 26.00 6.83 -12.28
N PRO A 90 26.99 7.72 -12.14
CA PRO A 90 26.78 9.01 -11.48
C PRO A 90 25.68 9.84 -12.13
N GLY A 91 25.07 10.76 -11.37
CA GLY A 91 24.02 11.67 -11.80
C GLY A 91 22.78 11.60 -10.92
N SER A 92 21.76 12.36 -11.28
CA SER A 92 20.46 12.37 -10.61
C SER A 92 19.75 11.05 -10.78
N LYS A 93 19.25 10.49 -9.70
CA LYS A 93 18.57 9.20 -9.66
C LYS A 93 17.29 9.29 -8.85
N LYS A 94 16.27 8.60 -9.34
CA LYS A 94 15.07 8.30 -8.56
C LYS A 94 15.14 6.82 -8.13
N VAL A 95 15.16 6.60 -6.84
CA VAL A 95 15.22 5.26 -6.23
C VAL A 95 13.85 4.90 -5.69
N VAL A 96 13.29 3.79 -6.15
CA VAL A 96 12.02 3.23 -5.65
C VAL A 96 12.29 1.89 -4.98
N THR A 97 11.70 1.69 -3.82
CA THR A 97 11.75 0.43 -3.09
C THR A 97 10.35 -0.16 -2.96
N LEU A 98 10.21 -1.43 -3.31
CA LEU A 98 9.01 -2.22 -3.06
C LEU A 98 9.36 -3.33 -2.06
N VAL A 99 8.55 -3.46 -1.02
CA VAL A 99 8.70 -4.51 -0.01
C VAL A 99 7.51 -5.44 -0.12
N ASN A 100 7.77 -6.74 -0.10
CA ASN A 100 6.76 -7.80 -0.16
C ASN A 100 5.84 -7.75 -1.40
N ALA A 101 6.22 -7.01 -2.42
CA ALA A 101 5.51 -6.99 -3.69
C ALA A 101 5.86 -8.23 -4.52
N PRO A 102 4.96 -8.71 -5.41
CA PRO A 102 5.33 -9.67 -6.43
C PRO A 102 6.52 -9.16 -7.26
N GLU A 103 7.33 -10.08 -7.78
CA GLU A 103 8.47 -9.72 -8.63
C GLU A 103 8.01 -9.03 -9.92
N LEU A 104 8.57 -7.86 -10.20
CA LEU A 104 8.27 -7.06 -11.39
C LEU A 104 9.47 -7.05 -12.35
N THR A 105 9.42 -7.90 -13.38
CA THR A 105 10.51 -8.08 -14.36
C THR A 105 10.38 -7.21 -15.61
N ASP A 106 9.17 -6.70 -15.90
CA ASP A 106 8.86 -6.02 -17.16
C ASP A 106 8.89 -4.49 -17.09
N VAL A 107 9.24 -3.94 -15.92
CA VAL A 107 9.40 -2.49 -15.72
C VAL A 107 10.59 -1.98 -16.50
N ARG A 108 10.41 -0.89 -17.23
CA ARG A 108 11.46 -0.20 -18.02
C ARG A 108 11.54 1.29 -17.72
N THR A 109 10.48 1.89 -17.18
CA THR A 109 10.42 3.30 -16.82
C THR A 109 9.78 3.50 -15.45
N TYR A 110 10.09 4.64 -14.81
CA TYR A 110 9.44 5.03 -13.55
C TYR A 110 7.92 5.18 -13.71
N THR A 111 7.48 5.82 -14.81
CA THR A 111 6.06 5.98 -15.12
C THR A 111 5.36 4.61 -15.19
N GLN A 112 5.97 3.63 -15.86
CA GLN A 112 5.43 2.27 -15.93
C GLN A 112 5.35 1.63 -14.54
N LEU A 113 6.38 1.77 -13.70
CA LEU A 113 6.34 1.26 -12.32
C LEU A 113 5.24 1.95 -11.51
N ALA A 114 5.13 3.27 -11.62
CA ALA A 114 4.15 4.05 -10.87
C ALA A 114 2.70 3.62 -11.17
N GLU A 115 2.42 3.28 -12.43
CA GLU A 115 1.11 2.84 -12.89
C GLU A 115 0.86 1.33 -12.72
N THR A 116 1.91 0.54 -12.50
CA THR A 116 1.76 -0.89 -12.22
C THR A 116 0.95 -1.07 -10.93
N ARG A 117 -0.02 -1.99 -10.98
CA ARG A 117 -0.98 -2.16 -9.90
C ARG A 117 -0.59 -3.30 -8.97
N SER A 118 -0.65 -3.03 -7.68
CA SER A 118 -0.67 -4.03 -6.63
C SER A 118 -2.11 -4.46 -6.38
N LEU A 119 -2.34 -5.76 -6.23
CA LEU A 119 -3.64 -6.30 -5.86
C LEU A 119 -3.77 -6.40 -4.35
N LEU A 120 -4.97 -6.21 -3.82
CA LEU A 120 -5.20 -6.36 -2.38
C LEU A 120 -4.86 -7.79 -1.90
N THR A 121 -5.02 -8.78 -2.77
CA THR A 121 -4.64 -10.18 -2.54
C THR A 121 -3.13 -10.41 -2.39
N ASP A 122 -2.28 -9.46 -2.79
CA ASP A 122 -0.84 -9.54 -2.57
C ASP A 122 -0.47 -9.34 -1.09
N ASN A 123 -1.41 -8.83 -0.28
CA ASN A 123 -1.20 -8.54 1.12
C ASN A 123 -1.66 -9.68 2.02
N THR A 124 -0.80 -10.11 2.90
CA THR A 124 -1.12 -11.00 4.02
C THR A 124 -0.65 -10.35 5.32
N ILE A 125 -1.07 -10.89 6.48
CA ILE A 125 -0.71 -10.32 7.78
C ILE A 125 0.80 -10.26 8.01
N ASP A 126 1.54 -11.22 7.46
CA ASP A 126 3.00 -11.33 7.60
C ASP A 126 3.75 -10.84 6.35
N SER A 127 3.03 -10.28 5.37
CA SER A 127 3.61 -9.86 4.09
C SER A 127 2.78 -8.72 3.51
N MET A 128 2.85 -7.54 4.15
CA MET A 128 2.17 -6.34 3.66
C MET A 128 3.01 -5.67 2.58
N VAL A 129 2.39 -5.34 1.45
CA VAL A 129 3.06 -4.58 0.39
C VAL A 129 3.33 -3.15 0.87
N MET A 130 4.61 -2.74 0.79
CA MET A 130 5.04 -1.40 1.15
C MET A 130 5.83 -0.77 0.00
N VAL A 131 5.75 0.55 -0.12
CA VAL A 131 6.46 1.32 -1.13
C VAL A 131 7.13 2.53 -0.52
N GLY A 132 8.28 2.91 -1.09
CA GLY A 132 8.97 4.15 -0.78
C GLY A 132 9.76 4.64 -1.97
N GLU A 133 9.99 5.95 -2.04
CA GLU A 133 10.81 6.55 -3.07
C GLU A 133 11.72 7.63 -2.49
N LYS A 134 12.82 7.89 -3.19
CA LYS A 134 13.78 8.92 -2.83
C LYS A 134 14.56 9.38 -4.04
N ASP A 135 14.61 10.71 -4.24
CA ASP A 135 15.50 11.32 -5.20
C ASP A 135 16.88 11.54 -4.57
N ILE A 136 17.93 11.23 -5.34
CA ILE A 136 19.33 11.38 -4.90
C ILE A 136 20.19 11.93 -6.03
N GLU A 137 21.33 12.53 -5.66
CA GLU A 137 22.43 12.84 -6.55
C GLU A 137 23.59 11.89 -6.26
N LEU A 138 23.85 10.97 -7.20
CA LEU A 138 24.87 9.94 -7.06
C LEU A 138 26.16 10.42 -7.72
N SER A 139 27.24 10.59 -6.97
CA SER A 139 28.54 11.05 -7.47
C SER A 139 29.68 10.07 -7.20
N ALA A 140 29.49 9.17 -6.23
CA ALA A 140 30.44 8.15 -5.81
C ALA A 140 29.70 7.00 -5.12
N THR A 141 30.41 5.93 -4.82
CA THR A 141 29.87 4.82 -3.99
C THR A 141 29.20 5.39 -2.74
N SER A 142 27.94 5.06 -2.56
CA SER A 142 27.06 5.67 -1.55
C SER A 142 26.13 4.66 -0.91
N SER A 143 25.66 4.99 0.28
CA SER A 143 24.62 4.24 0.97
C SER A 143 23.46 5.16 1.34
N ILE A 144 22.24 4.74 1.03
CA ILE A 144 21.03 5.49 1.33
C ILE A 144 20.03 4.64 2.09
N THR A 145 19.17 5.31 2.83
CA THR A 145 18.00 4.69 3.46
C THR A 145 16.73 5.27 2.82
N VAL A 146 15.84 4.37 2.38
CA VAL A 146 14.54 4.74 1.80
C VAL A 146 13.44 4.32 2.76
N PRO A 147 12.68 5.28 3.35
CA PRO A 147 11.54 4.94 4.18
C PRO A 147 10.41 4.38 3.32
N VAL A 148 9.74 3.35 3.82
CA VAL A 148 8.60 2.71 3.14
C VAL A 148 7.34 2.81 3.98
N SER A 149 6.19 2.86 3.31
CA SER A 149 4.87 2.82 3.94
C SER A 149 3.96 1.79 3.27
N ARG A 150 3.02 1.23 4.04
CA ARG A 150 2.07 0.25 3.51
C ARG A 150 1.12 0.90 2.53
N LEU A 151 0.79 0.19 1.46
CA LEU A 151 -0.26 0.59 0.53
C LEU A 151 -1.65 0.38 1.13
N ALA A 152 -1.83 -0.69 1.89
CA ALA A 152 -3.11 -1.03 2.51
C ALA A 152 -3.36 -0.26 3.80
N SER A 153 -4.63 -0.27 4.22
CA SER A 153 -5.13 0.23 5.50
C SER A 153 -5.78 -0.90 6.27
N LYS A 154 -5.89 -0.74 7.58
CA LYS A 154 -6.47 -1.71 8.50
C LYS A 154 -7.78 -1.17 9.08
N ILE A 155 -8.85 -1.93 8.94
CA ILE A 155 -10.17 -1.63 9.52
C ILE A 155 -10.40 -2.61 10.67
N VAL A 156 -10.69 -2.10 11.86
CA VAL A 156 -10.82 -2.92 13.09
C VAL A 156 -12.18 -2.66 13.72
N LEU A 157 -12.98 -3.70 13.92
CA LEU A 157 -14.13 -3.63 14.81
C LEU A 157 -13.66 -3.92 16.24
N ARG A 158 -13.79 -2.96 17.14
CA ARG A 158 -13.39 -3.08 18.54
C ARG A 158 -14.49 -3.67 19.40
N GLN A 159 -15.72 -3.20 19.22
CA GLN A 159 -16.85 -3.67 20.02
C GLN A 159 -18.18 -3.42 19.35
N VAL A 160 -19.17 -4.23 19.74
CA VAL A 160 -20.59 -3.99 19.48
C VAL A 160 -21.32 -4.00 20.81
N VAL A 161 -22.06 -2.93 21.10
CA VAL A 161 -22.86 -2.76 22.31
C VAL A 161 -24.33 -2.88 21.95
N ASN A 162 -25.06 -3.79 22.59
CA ASN A 162 -26.52 -3.86 22.50
C ASN A 162 -27.14 -2.89 23.52
N ASN A 163 -27.74 -1.80 23.03
CA ASN A 163 -28.40 -0.79 23.86
C ASN A 163 -29.73 -0.34 23.25
N PHE A 164 -30.56 -1.30 22.87
CA PHE A 164 -31.88 -1.04 22.30
C PHE A 164 -32.73 -0.13 23.19
N LYS A 165 -33.45 0.80 22.58
CA LYS A 165 -34.28 1.81 23.27
C LYS A 165 -35.67 1.29 23.59
N PHE A 166 -36.21 0.38 22.78
CA PHE A 166 -37.56 -0.14 22.98
C PHE A 166 -37.54 -1.43 23.81
N LYS A 167 -38.51 -1.54 24.72
CA LYS A 167 -38.54 -2.68 25.64
C LYS A 167 -38.74 -4.03 24.94
N SER A 168 -39.51 -4.08 23.86
CA SER A 168 -39.66 -5.29 23.02
C SER A 168 -38.30 -5.78 22.50
N ASP A 169 -37.48 -4.86 22.02
CA ASP A 169 -36.17 -5.17 21.43
C ASP A 169 -35.14 -5.54 22.52
N GLN A 170 -35.31 -5.00 23.74
CA GLN A 170 -34.45 -5.34 24.90
C GLN A 170 -34.68 -6.77 25.37
N GLU A 171 -35.87 -7.31 25.20
CA GLU A 171 -36.26 -8.66 25.56
C GLU A 171 -35.96 -9.66 24.44
N ALA A 172 -35.71 -9.18 23.21
CA ALA A 172 -35.44 -9.96 22.02
C ALA A 172 -33.98 -10.47 21.98
N ALA A 173 -33.76 -11.60 21.30
CA ALA A 173 -32.43 -12.15 21.09
C ALA A 173 -31.72 -11.40 19.98
N PHE A 174 -30.77 -10.54 20.34
CA PHE A 174 -29.88 -9.87 19.38
C PHE A 174 -28.62 -10.72 19.13
N THR A 175 -28.45 -11.18 17.90
CA THR A 175 -27.39 -12.13 17.55
C THR A 175 -26.65 -11.65 16.31
N ILE A 176 -25.34 -11.42 16.41
CA ILE A 176 -24.45 -11.13 15.29
C ILE A 176 -24.21 -12.41 14.50
N THR A 177 -24.45 -12.38 13.21
CA THR A 177 -24.29 -13.48 12.25
C THR A 177 -23.14 -13.30 11.29
N GLY A 178 -22.74 -12.03 10.99
CA GLY A 178 -21.63 -11.72 10.09
C GLY A 178 -20.97 -10.38 10.40
N ILE A 179 -19.69 -10.26 10.06
CA ILE A 179 -18.92 -9.02 10.10
C ILE A 179 -18.02 -9.03 8.88
N TYR A 180 -18.13 -7.99 8.02
CA TYR A 180 -17.40 -7.95 6.75
C TYR A 180 -17.30 -6.54 6.20
N LEU A 181 -16.45 -6.35 5.17
CA LEU A 181 -16.39 -5.10 4.41
C LEU A 181 -17.18 -5.19 3.12
N LEU A 182 -17.81 -4.08 2.73
CA LEU A 182 -18.39 -3.84 1.41
C LEU A 182 -17.66 -2.75 0.66
N ASN A 183 -17.75 -2.77 -0.66
CA ASN A 183 -17.17 -1.77 -1.57
C ASN A 183 -15.67 -1.60 -1.30
N VAL A 184 -14.94 -2.69 -1.34
CA VAL A 184 -13.52 -2.75 -1.02
C VAL A 184 -12.70 -2.50 -2.27
N VAL A 185 -11.86 -1.48 -2.25
CA VAL A 185 -10.88 -1.22 -3.32
C VAL A 185 -9.90 -2.38 -3.38
N GLY A 186 -9.85 -3.04 -4.55
CA GLY A 186 -9.09 -4.27 -4.76
C GLY A 186 -7.71 -4.10 -5.39
N GLU A 187 -7.39 -2.89 -5.88
CA GLU A 187 -6.11 -2.62 -6.50
C GLU A 187 -5.68 -1.15 -6.30
N LYS A 188 -4.37 -0.91 -6.31
CA LYS A 188 -3.78 0.43 -6.26
C LYS A 188 -2.48 0.46 -7.05
N GLY A 189 -2.24 1.53 -7.80
CA GLY A 189 -0.92 1.79 -8.38
C GLY A 189 0.14 1.94 -7.30
N TYR A 190 1.36 1.42 -7.53
CA TYR A 190 2.42 1.50 -6.52
C TYR A 190 2.68 2.95 -6.09
N LEU A 191 2.73 3.88 -7.04
CA LEU A 191 3.01 5.29 -6.79
C LEU A 191 1.95 6.22 -7.37
N SER A 192 1.06 5.72 -8.26
CA SER A 192 0.02 6.55 -8.87
C SER A 192 -1.25 6.60 -8.01
N GLU A 193 -1.96 7.74 -8.14
CA GLU A 193 -3.29 7.95 -7.55
C GLU A 193 -4.41 7.67 -8.58
N SER A 194 -4.13 6.81 -9.58
CA SER A 194 -5.12 6.44 -10.59
C SER A 194 -6.32 5.73 -9.95
N GLN A 195 -7.52 5.98 -10.50
CA GLN A 195 -8.76 5.38 -9.99
C GLN A 195 -8.71 3.85 -10.11
N PRO A 196 -9.17 3.10 -9.08
CA PRO A 196 -9.24 1.65 -9.12
C PRO A 196 -10.34 1.17 -10.07
N GLU A 197 -10.07 0.11 -10.80
CA GLU A 197 -11.06 -0.59 -11.62
C GLU A 197 -11.61 -1.83 -10.90
N LEU A 198 -10.78 -2.45 -10.04
CA LEU A 198 -11.15 -3.64 -9.28
C LEU A 198 -11.73 -3.25 -7.91
N TRP A 199 -12.94 -3.73 -7.67
CA TRP A 199 -13.64 -3.59 -6.42
C TRP A 199 -14.19 -4.93 -5.96
N TYR A 200 -13.99 -5.27 -4.70
CA TYR A 200 -14.52 -6.49 -4.09
C TYR A 200 -15.78 -6.20 -3.27
N ASN A 201 -16.59 -7.25 -3.06
CA ASN A 201 -17.80 -7.22 -2.26
C ASN A 201 -18.74 -6.06 -2.66
N ARG A 202 -18.88 -5.81 -3.96
CA ARG A 202 -19.85 -4.85 -4.47
C ARG A 202 -21.25 -5.43 -4.30
N MET A 203 -22.18 -4.59 -3.83
CA MET A 203 -23.59 -4.93 -3.88
C MET A 203 -24.16 -4.45 -5.22
N GLU A 204 -24.19 -5.35 -6.19
CA GLU A 204 -24.85 -5.14 -7.48
C GLU A 204 -26.13 -5.94 -7.50
N LEU A 205 -27.26 -5.26 -7.66
CA LEU A 205 -28.57 -5.92 -7.68
C LEU A 205 -28.78 -6.75 -8.95
N ASP A 206 -27.95 -6.55 -9.98
CA ASP A 206 -28.17 -7.10 -11.33
C ASP A 206 -27.00 -7.91 -11.92
N THR A 207 -25.87 -8.13 -11.19
CA THR A 207 -24.75 -8.92 -11.71
C THR A 207 -24.30 -10.01 -10.74
N GLU A 208 -24.31 -11.26 -11.23
CA GLU A 208 -23.87 -12.44 -10.48
C GLU A 208 -22.33 -12.52 -10.33
N ASP A 209 -21.56 -11.61 -10.97
CA ASP A 209 -20.12 -11.73 -11.15
C ASP A 209 -19.28 -10.72 -10.36
N ALA A 210 -19.80 -10.10 -9.32
CA ALA A 210 -18.97 -9.22 -8.49
C ALA A 210 -17.91 -10.07 -7.74
N PRO A 211 -16.60 -9.79 -7.91
CA PRO A 211 -15.58 -10.57 -7.23
C PRO A 211 -15.73 -10.42 -5.70
N ALA A 212 -15.80 -11.57 -5.02
CA ALA A 212 -15.86 -11.61 -3.57
C ALA A 212 -14.46 -11.65 -2.97
N PHE A 213 -14.24 -10.83 -1.95
CA PHE A 213 -13.03 -10.84 -1.14
C PHE A 213 -13.40 -10.92 0.33
N THR A 214 -12.92 -11.95 1.01
CA THR A 214 -13.15 -12.22 2.44
C THR A 214 -14.52 -11.82 2.99
N TYR A 215 -15.49 -12.65 2.73
CA TYR A 215 -16.75 -12.65 3.45
C TYR A 215 -16.60 -13.64 4.62
N GLU A 216 -16.18 -13.16 5.78
CA GLU A 216 -16.17 -14.00 6.97
C GLU A 216 -17.55 -14.04 7.59
N GLN A 217 -18.32 -15.07 7.27
CA GLN A 217 -19.38 -15.48 8.21
C GLN A 217 -18.71 -15.90 9.53
N LEU A 218 -19.23 -15.43 10.63
CA LEU A 218 -18.76 -15.86 11.92
C LEU A 218 -18.98 -17.37 12.04
N SER A 219 -17.92 -18.12 12.38
CA SER A 219 -18.01 -19.58 12.59
C SER A 219 -19.00 -19.96 13.70
N ASN A 220 -19.29 -19.01 14.60
CA ASN A 220 -20.31 -19.12 15.64
C ASN A 220 -21.03 -17.76 15.77
N ASN A 221 -22.35 -17.80 15.75
CA ASN A 221 -23.19 -16.63 16.01
C ASN A 221 -22.96 -16.12 17.44
N ILE A 222 -22.99 -14.80 17.62
CA ILE A 222 -22.69 -14.16 18.91
C ILE A 222 -23.93 -13.44 19.40
N THR A 223 -24.58 -13.99 20.41
CA THR A 223 -25.74 -13.35 21.05
C THR A 223 -25.26 -12.37 22.11
N ILE A 224 -25.74 -11.13 22.02
CA ILE A 224 -25.40 -10.05 22.96
C ILE A 224 -26.67 -9.70 23.75
N PRO A 225 -26.70 -9.94 25.06
CA PRO A 225 -27.84 -9.55 25.88
C PRO A 225 -28.00 -8.02 25.92
N TYR A 226 -29.18 -7.55 26.28
CA TYR A 226 -29.41 -6.12 26.47
C TYR A 226 -28.41 -5.52 27.48
N ASN A 227 -27.85 -4.36 27.13
CA ASN A 227 -26.72 -3.71 27.81
C ASN A 227 -25.40 -4.52 27.81
N GLY A 228 -25.37 -5.63 27.07
CA GLY A 228 -24.16 -6.40 26.88
C GLY A 228 -23.24 -5.78 25.81
N THR A 229 -21.99 -6.22 25.86
CA THR A 229 -20.95 -5.81 24.89
C THR A 229 -20.25 -7.05 24.36
N TYR A 230 -20.15 -7.13 23.05
CA TYR A 230 -19.21 -8.02 22.39
C TYR A 230 -17.91 -7.24 22.10
N THR A 231 -16.81 -7.68 22.67
CA THR A 231 -15.47 -7.17 22.34
C THR A 231 -14.94 -7.99 21.18
N ALA A 232 -14.77 -7.33 20.04
CA ALA A 232 -14.32 -7.95 18.81
C ALA A 232 -12.83 -7.70 18.59
N ASP A 233 -12.13 -8.74 18.11
CA ASP A 233 -10.77 -8.62 17.58
C ASP A 233 -10.78 -8.89 16.06
N LYS A 234 -11.82 -8.41 15.37
CA LYS A 234 -11.97 -8.57 13.92
C LYS A 234 -11.33 -7.40 13.21
N TYR A 235 -10.44 -7.71 12.27
CA TYR A 235 -9.79 -6.71 11.43
C TYR A 235 -9.77 -7.17 9.97
N TYR A 236 -9.74 -6.19 9.08
CA TYR A 236 -9.72 -6.36 7.64
C TYR A 236 -8.70 -5.42 7.04
N TYR A 237 -8.20 -5.75 5.87
CA TYR A 237 -7.36 -4.86 5.07
C TYR A 237 -8.15 -4.40 3.85
N CYS A 238 -7.89 -3.18 3.42
CA CYS A 238 -8.42 -2.62 2.17
C CYS A 238 -7.41 -1.62 1.60
N TYR A 239 -7.47 -1.39 0.31
CA TYR A 239 -6.73 -0.28 -0.28
C TYR A 239 -7.45 1.05 -0.07
N PRO A 240 -6.74 2.19 -0.24
CA PRO A 240 -7.32 3.51 -0.10
C PRO A 240 -8.56 3.71 -0.94
N ASN A 241 -9.56 4.34 -0.35
CA ASN A 241 -10.78 4.75 -1.00
C ASN A 241 -11.03 6.23 -0.71
N THR A 242 -10.78 7.07 -1.71
CA THR A 242 -10.92 8.53 -1.62
C THR A 242 -12.13 9.04 -2.39
N THR A 243 -13.04 8.16 -2.84
CA THR A 243 -14.29 8.57 -3.48
C THR A 243 -15.05 9.54 -2.58
N LYS A 244 -15.74 10.50 -3.17
CA LYS A 244 -16.57 11.47 -2.43
C LYS A 244 -18.06 11.13 -2.54
N SER A 245 -18.40 10.02 -3.20
CA SER A 245 -19.77 9.56 -3.37
C SER A 245 -20.12 8.50 -2.33
N ASP A 246 -21.33 8.57 -1.80
CA ASP A 246 -21.94 7.53 -0.96
C ASP A 246 -23.30 7.11 -1.53
N SER A 247 -23.40 7.05 -2.85
CA SER A 247 -24.65 6.66 -3.50
C SER A 247 -24.94 5.17 -3.27
N SER A 248 -26.21 4.87 -2.97
CA SER A 248 -26.78 3.53 -2.97
C SER A 248 -27.84 3.50 -4.06
N GLY A 249 -27.49 3.10 -5.26
CA GLY A 249 -28.41 3.06 -6.41
C GLY A 249 -28.61 1.62 -6.89
N LYS A 250 -29.54 1.44 -7.86
CA LYS A 250 -29.76 0.13 -8.51
C LYS A 250 -28.53 -0.34 -9.30
N ASN A 251 -27.79 0.61 -9.89
CA ASN A 251 -26.54 0.33 -10.56
C ASN A 251 -25.39 0.68 -9.62
N TRP A 252 -24.42 -0.21 -9.53
CA TRP A 252 -23.25 0.06 -8.73
C TRP A 252 -22.43 1.21 -9.34
N SER A 253 -21.91 2.05 -8.47
CA SER A 253 -20.91 3.07 -8.78
C SER A 253 -19.93 3.16 -7.61
N GLU A 254 -18.77 3.74 -7.84
CA GLU A 254 -17.79 3.98 -6.77
C GLU A 254 -18.43 4.69 -5.59
N ARG A 255 -18.23 4.15 -4.40
CA ARG A 255 -18.85 4.64 -3.15
C ARG A 255 -17.98 4.31 -1.96
N TYR A 256 -18.36 4.78 -0.78
CA TYR A 256 -17.64 4.55 0.46
C TYR A 256 -17.49 3.05 0.77
N THR A 257 -16.31 2.67 1.24
CA THR A 257 -16.11 1.38 1.90
C THR A 257 -16.92 1.35 3.18
N ARG A 258 -17.57 0.22 3.49
CA ARG A 258 -18.37 0.03 4.69
C ARG A 258 -17.91 -1.15 5.50
N LEU A 259 -17.83 -1.00 6.82
CA LEU A 259 -17.81 -2.13 7.74
C LEU A 259 -19.26 -2.47 8.07
N VAL A 260 -19.68 -3.70 7.79
CA VAL A 260 -21.04 -4.18 8.06
C VAL A 260 -21.01 -5.14 9.22
N VAL A 261 -21.90 -4.92 10.19
CA VAL A 261 -22.29 -5.92 11.19
C VAL A 261 -23.66 -6.43 10.79
N GLU A 262 -23.74 -7.69 10.40
CA GLU A 262 -24.97 -8.41 10.13
C GLU A 262 -25.47 -9.07 11.41
N ALA A 263 -26.74 -8.91 11.70
CA ALA A 263 -27.33 -9.46 12.93
C ALA A 263 -28.77 -9.90 12.70
N THR A 264 -29.28 -10.68 13.65
CA THR A 264 -30.70 -10.98 13.77
C THR A 264 -31.24 -10.47 15.09
N LEU A 265 -32.50 -10.02 15.07
CA LEU A 265 -33.31 -9.72 16.25
C LEU A 265 -34.54 -10.61 16.20
N ASP A 266 -34.66 -11.57 17.12
CA ASP A 266 -35.70 -12.62 17.09
C ASP A 266 -35.83 -13.34 15.73
N GLY A 267 -34.70 -13.48 15.02
CA GLY A 267 -34.63 -14.16 13.72
C GLY A 267 -34.84 -13.25 12.50
N GLU A 268 -35.25 -12.00 12.66
CA GLU A 268 -35.29 -11.01 11.59
C GLU A 268 -33.88 -10.49 11.29
N VAL A 269 -33.44 -10.59 10.03
CA VAL A 269 -32.12 -10.17 9.59
C VAL A 269 -32.08 -8.64 9.42
N MET A 270 -31.02 -8.02 9.90
CA MET A 270 -30.75 -6.61 9.77
C MET A 270 -29.25 -6.32 9.69
N TYR A 271 -28.91 -5.16 9.13
CA TYR A 271 -27.54 -4.76 8.88
C TYR A 271 -27.23 -3.42 9.53
N TYR A 272 -26.01 -3.28 10.02
CA TYR A 272 -25.47 -2.05 10.59
C TYR A 272 -24.21 -1.65 9.81
N PRO A 273 -24.38 -1.07 8.60
CA PRO A 273 -23.26 -0.57 7.80
C PRO A 273 -22.70 0.72 8.40
N VAL A 274 -21.40 0.73 8.67
CA VAL A 274 -20.62 1.90 9.09
C VAL A 274 -19.83 2.39 7.88
N SER A 275 -20.21 3.52 7.31
CA SER A 275 -19.53 4.14 6.18
C SER A 275 -18.19 4.73 6.60
N LEU A 276 -17.16 4.49 5.79
CA LEU A 276 -15.84 5.09 5.89
C LEU A 276 -15.70 6.13 4.78
N PRO A 277 -15.89 7.44 5.07
CA PRO A 277 -15.95 8.47 4.03
C PRO A 277 -14.61 8.74 3.35
N GLU A 278 -13.53 8.29 3.96
CA GLU A 278 -12.19 8.32 3.40
C GLU A 278 -11.35 7.21 4.03
N VAL A 279 -10.69 6.44 3.18
CA VAL A 279 -9.71 5.45 3.61
C VAL A 279 -8.36 5.85 3.02
N LEU A 280 -7.43 6.24 3.87
CA LEU A 280 -6.07 6.65 3.49
C LEU A 280 -5.09 5.49 3.61
N PRO A 281 -4.01 5.45 2.81
CA PRO A 281 -3.00 4.39 2.92
C PRO A 281 -2.32 4.42 4.30
N ASN A 282 -1.77 3.30 4.71
CA ASN A 282 -1.03 3.15 5.97
C ASN A 282 -1.76 3.66 7.22
N SER A 283 -3.10 3.57 7.24
CA SER A 283 -3.96 4.06 8.33
C SER A 283 -4.69 2.92 9.01
N ALA A 284 -4.96 3.04 10.30
CA ALA A 284 -5.80 2.12 11.07
C ALA A 284 -7.08 2.82 11.52
N TYR A 285 -8.22 2.22 11.20
CA TYR A 285 -9.56 2.70 11.55
C TYR A 285 -10.15 1.80 12.62
N GLU A 286 -10.31 2.31 13.83
CA GLU A 286 -10.88 1.58 14.95
C GLU A 286 -12.34 1.96 15.13
N ILE A 287 -13.24 1.00 14.99
CA ILE A 287 -14.67 1.21 14.97
C ILE A 287 -15.31 0.59 16.22
N SER A 288 -16.11 1.37 16.92
CA SER A 288 -17.00 0.92 17.98
C SER A 288 -18.44 1.22 17.59
N LEU A 289 -19.29 0.19 17.64
CA LEU A 289 -20.71 0.26 17.26
C LEU A 289 -21.59 0.10 18.50
N LYS A 290 -22.57 1.00 18.69
CA LYS A 290 -23.61 0.89 19.70
C LYS A 290 -24.96 0.86 19.01
N VAL A 291 -25.61 -0.28 19.10
CA VAL A 291 -26.92 -0.53 18.49
C VAL A 291 -28.02 -0.05 19.42
N THR A 292 -28.92 0.79 18.89
CA THR A 292 -30.01 1.38 19.69
C THR A 292 -31.41 1.13 19.14
N ARG A 293 -31.53 0.72 17.87
CA ARG A 293 -32.77 0.38 17.16
C ARG A 293 -32.49 -0.64 16.06
N HIS A 294 -33.52 -1.06 15.34
CA HIS A 294 -33.40 -1.92 14.16
C HIS A 294 -32.46 -1.29 13.13
N GLY A 295 -31.66 -2.13 12.51
CA GLY A 295 -30.72 -1.76 11.44
C GLY A 295 -31.40 -1.51 10.09
N SER A 296 -30.58 -1.43 9.05
CA SER A 296 -31.04 -1.39 7.66
C SER A 296 -31.48 -2.79 7.20
N PRO A 297 -32.47 -2.92 6.32
CA PRO A 297 -32.77 -4.16 5.63
C PRO A 297 -31.75 -4.49 4.53
N ASP A 298 -30.86 -3.55 4.21
CA ASP A 298 -29.86 -3.65 3.13
C ASP A 298 -28.47 -3.30 3.69
N PRO A 299 -27.44 -4.15 3.44
CA PRO A 299 -26.09 -3.94 3.96
C PRO A 299 -25.36 -2.74 3.34
N ASP A 300 -25.79 -2.24 2.18
CA ASP A 300 -25.18 -1.07 1.52
C ASP A 300 -25.92 0.25 1.78
N VAL A 301 -27.05 0.21 2.48
CA VAL A 301 -27.81 1.42 2.83
C VAL A 301 -27.49 1.84 4.26
N PRO A 302 -26.86 3.03 4.46
CA PRO A 302 -26.51 3.52 5.80
C PRO A 302 -27.72 3.57 6.74
N VAL A 303 -27.52 3.14 7.98
CA VAL A 303 -28.55 3.30 9.02
C VAL A 303 -28.68 4.79 9.40
N SER A 304 -29.89 5.20 9.77
CA SER A 304 -30.07 6.55 10.33
C SER A 304 -29.29 6.67 11.65
N GLY A 305 -28.74 7.84 11.95
CA GLY A 305 -28.01 8.10 13.21
C GLY A 305 -28.84 7.90 14.48
N VAL A 306 -30.14 7.57 14.34
CA VAL A 306 -31.04 7.18 15.43
C VAL A 306 -31.00 5.68 15.68
N ALA A 307 -30.65 4.85 14.68
CA ALA A 307 -30.65 3.40 14.79
C ALA A 307 -29.34 2.86 15.37
N ALA A 308 -28.21 3.52 15.11
CA ALA A 308 -26.92 3.18 15.66
C ALA A 308 -26.07 4.42 15.92
N GLU A 309 -25.26 4.36 16.97
CA GLU A 309 -24.20 5.33 17.24
C GLU A 309 -22.89 4.61 16.97
N PHE A 310 -21.99 5.21 16.23
CA PHE A 310 -20.66 4.66 16.01
C PHE A 310 -19.58 5.73 16.19
N THR A 311 -18.43 5.30 16.64
CA THR A 311 -17.21 6.10 16.68
C THR A 311 -16.19 5.46 15.78
N ILE A 312 -15.50 6.29 14.99
CA ILE A 312 -14.37 5.89 14.18
C ILE A 312 -13.16 6.67 14.71
N ASP A 313 -12.19 5.97 15.23
CA ASP A 313 -10.89 6.53 15.60
C ASP A 313 -9.89 6.19 14.51
N VAL A 314 -9.31 7.22 13.88
CA VAL A 314 -8.35 7.07 12.79
C VAL A 314 -6.96 7.34 13.35
N GLN A 315 -6.07 6.39 13.17
CA GLN A 315 -4.69 6.48 13.61
C GLN A 315 -3.77 6.17 12.44
N ASP A 316 -2.59 6.81 12.43
CA ASP A 316 -1.52 6.33 11.58
C ASP A 316 -1.22 4.88 11.95
N TRP A 317 -1.18 4.01 10.95
CA TRP A 317 -0.78 2.61 11.17
C TRP A 317 0.74 2.52 11.34
N ILE A 318 1.26 3.36 12.26
CA ILE A 318 2.62 3.35 12.73
C ILE A 318 2.63 2.48 13.98
N GLN A 319 3.56 1.54 14.08
CA GLN A 319 3.89 0.97 15.37
C GLN A 319 4.35 2.13 16.27
N ARG A 320 3.57 2.49 17.26
CA ARG A 320 4.02 3.42 18.29
C ARG A 320 5.14 2.73 19.06
N ASP A 321 6.35 3.19 18.87
CA ASP A 321 7.40 3.03 19.87
C ASP A 321 6.89 3.71 21.13
N ARG A 322 6.46 2.91 22.09
CA ARG A 322 6.23 3.39 23.45
C ARG A 322 7.62 3.71 24.00
N ILE A 323 8.01 4.98 23.89
CA ILE A 323 9.14 5.50 24.66
C ILE A 323 8.67 5.46 26.12
N GLU A 324 9.01 4.41 26.84
CA GLU A 324 9.05 4.45 28.30
C GLU A 324 10.35 5.18 28.67
N GLU A 325 10.29 6.50 28.80
CA GLU A 325 11.28 7.21 29.58
C GLU A 325 11.11 6.78 31.04
N THR A 326 12.02 5.93 31.49
CA THR A 326 12.25 5.71 32.93
C THR A 326 13.19 6.83 33.34
N ILE A 327 12.66 7.79 34.09
CA ILE A 327 13.44 8.75 34.87
C ILE A 327 13.97 8.05 36.13
#